data_f47034e9629fb09997043fdf86debdf8
#
_entry.id   f47034e9629fb09997043fdf86debdf8
#
_cell.length_a   1.000
_cell.length_b   1.000
_cell.length_c   1.000
_cell.angle_alpha   90.00
_cell.angle_beta   90.00
_cell.angle_gamma   90.00
#
_symmetry.space_group_name_H-M   'P 1'
#
loop_
_entity.id
_entity.type
_entity.pdbx_description
1 polymer ?
#
loop_
_entity_poly.entity_id
_entity_poly.type
_entity_poly.pdbx_seq_one_letter_code
_entity_poly.pdbx_strand_id
1 'polypeptide(L)'
;RLPVPGSWATSLEVPTMFRVAKPEGGHRLVMFSGLYPIRRAISEDEGATWSELEPIGDFGGIVAMSSLHTQKNGDLLAFFHDDGRFLRNEGAATDFHVFASRSPDGGLTWSEPWVVAEHPDADLCEPGLVVSPDGSRIALLLRENSRQHESFVVFSDDDGETWTEPRELPPTLTGDRHVARYAPDGRLVVTFRDMAADSPSKGDWVMWVGDWDAIETGGSGQYRVRVKDNKNAWDSTYAGVEVLPDGTFVGTTYGHWDDFVDPYILSVRFTMAELDERIRSR
;
A
#
# COMPACT_ATOMS: atom_id res chain seq x y z
N ARG A 1 -4.19 24.49 8.68
CA ARG A 1 -5.17 23.41 8.93
C ARG A 1 -6.32 23.63 7.96
N LEU A 2 -6.62 22.64 7.11
CA LEU A 2 -7.77 22.69 6.21
C LEU A 2 -9.07 22.52 7.03
N PRO A 3 -10.15 23.20 6.68
CA PRO A 3 -11.46 22.89 7.21
C PRO A 3 -11.87 21.50 6.71
N VAL A 4 -12.32 20.65 7.63
CA VAL A 4 -12.77 19.30 7.31
C VAL A 4 -14.24 19.14 7.73
N PRO A 5 -15.01 18.31 7.01
CA PRO A 5 -16.39 17.98 7.36
C PRO A 5 -16.50 17.30 8.73
N GLY A 6 -17.67 17.43 9.37
CA GLY A 6 -17.90 16.88 10.71
C GLY A 6 -17.78 15.38 10.81
N SER A 7 -18.16 14.65 9.74
CA SER A 7 -18.07 13.18 9.65
C SER A 7 -16.63 12.64 9.70
N TRP A 8 -15.62 13.46 9.43
CA TRP A 8 -14.23 13.03 9.53
C TRP A 8 -13.81 12.66 10.97
N ALA A 9 -14.54 13.16 11.97
CA ALA A 9 -14.37 12.73 13.35
C ALA A 9 -14.75 11.24 13.57
N THR A 10 -15.42 10.61 12.62
CA THR A 10 -15.76 9.17 12.64
C THR A 10 -14.74 8.27 11.97
N SER A 11 -13.65 8.84 11.42
CA SER A 11 -12.54 8.05 10.89
C SER A 11 -11.86 7.27 12.01
N LEU A 12 -11.71 5.95 11.81
CA LEU A 12 -11.21 5.03 12.84
C LEU A 12 -9.85 4.45 12.48
N GLU A 13 -9.31 4.79 11.29
CA GLU A 13 -8.09 4.20 10.78
C GLU A 13 -7.28 5.16 9.90
N VAL A 14 -6.04 4.77 9.59
CA VAL A 14 -5.13 5.51 8.71
C VAL A 14 -5.80 5.77 7.35
N PRO A 15 -5.98 7.02 6.95
CA PRO A 15 -6.57 7.32 5.65
C PRO A 15 -5.61 6.98 4.52
N THR A 16 -6.16 6.46 3.42
CA THR A 16 -5.46 6.30 2.15
C THR A 16 -6.04 7.26 1.12
N MET A 17 -5.21 7.82 0.26
CA MET A 17 -5.64 8.83 -0.69
C MET A 17 -5.09 8.55 -2.09
N PHE A 18 -5.96 8.66 -3.10
CA PHE A 18 -5.62 8.43 -4.50
C PHE A 18 -6.12 9.56 -5.38
N ARG A 19 -5.33 9.92 -6.40
CA ARG A 19 -5.73 10.80 -7.48
C ARG A 19 -6.21 9.93 -8.64
N VAL A 20 -7.48 9.98 -8.96
CA VAL A 20 -8.11 9.11 -9.96
C VAL A 20 -8.64 9.92 -11.15
N ALA A 21 -8.60 9.32 -12.34
CA ALA A 21 -9.22 9.89 -13.52
C ALA A 21 -10.74 9.80 -13.41
N LYS A 22 -11.44 10.82 -13.93
CA LYS A 22 -12.91 10.82 -14.04
C LYS A 22 -13.31 10.35 -15.45
N PRO A 23 -14.39 9.57 -15.58
CA PRO A 23 -14.89 9.14 -16.91
C PRO A 23 -15.17 10.30 -17.85
N GLU A 24 -15.67 11.43 -17.32
CA GLU A 24 -15.95 12.64 -18.07
C GLU A 24 -14.73 13.53 -18.36
N GLY A 25 -13.55 13.11 -17.92
CA GLY A 25 -12.27 13.82 -18.04
C GLY A 25 -11.86 14.61 -16.79
N GLY A 26 -10.58 14.89 -16.68
CA GLY A 26 -9.97 15.47 -15.47
C GLY A 26 -9.71 14.45 -14.37
N HIS A 27 -9.49 14.92 -13.13
CA HIS A 27 -9.17 14.08 -11.98
C HIS A 27 -9.97 14.51 -10.77
N ARG A 28 -10.04 13.63 -9.78
CA ARG A 28 -10.47 13.90 -8.40
C ARG A 28 -9.54 13.21 -7.42
N LEU A 29 -9.56 13.66 -6.17
CA LEU A 29 -8.96 12.91 -5.06
C LEU A 29 -10.05 12.10 -4.37
N VAL A 30 -9.75 10.83 -4.10
CA VAL A 30 -10.59 9.94 -3.31
C VAL A 30 -9.78 9.53 -2.09
N MET A 31 -10.33 9.78 -0.90
CA MET A 31 -9.74 9.38 0.38
C MET A 31 -10.63 8.33 1.03
N PHE A 32 -10.03 7.24 1.49
CA PHE A 32 -10.73 6.16 2.18
C PHE A 32 -10.42 6.15 3.67
N SER A 33 -11.39 5.66 4.45
CA SER A 33 -11.27 5.38 5.87
C SER A 33 -11.93 4.03 6.17
N GLY A 34 -11.23 3.15 6.89
CA GLY A 34 -11.79 1.91 7.46
C GLY A 34 -12.56 2.24 8.74
N LEU A 35 -13.09 1.35 9.52
CA LEU A 35 -13.14 -0.10 9.47
C LEU A 35 -14.47 -0.58 8.84
N TYR A 36 -15.58 -0.42 9.57
CA TYR A 36 -16.92 -0.77 9.13
C TYR A 36 -17.90 0.40 9.36
N PRO A 37 -18.68 0.74 8.33
CA PRO A 37 -18.41 0.43 6.93
C PRO A 37 -17.18 1.19 6.43
N ILE A 38 -16.54 0.70 5.36
CA ILE A 38 -15.52 1.50 4.65
C ILE A 38 -16.20 2.77 4.12
N ARG A 39 -15.56 3.91 4.34
CA ARG A 39 -16.06 5.22 3.91
C ARG A 39 -15.09 5.87 2.94
N ARG A 40 -15.62 6.75 2.10
CA ARG A 40 -14.84 7.64 1.25
C ARG A 40 -15.22 9.10 1.44
N ALA A 41 -14.24 9.98 1.22
CA ALA A 41 -14.46 11.41 0.97
C ALA A 41 -13.83 11.78 -0.37
N ILE A 42 -14.39 12.79 -1.05
CA ILE A 42 -13.98 13.22 -2.38
C ILE A 42 -13.60 14.69 -2.36
N SER A 43 -12.55 15.02 -3.11
CA SER A 43 -12.19 16.39 -3.45
C SER A 43 -12.15 16.54 -4.97
N GLU A 44 -12.85 17.57 -5.49
CA GLU A 44 -12.87 17.94 -6.91
C GLU A 44 -11.93 19.13 -7.23
N ASP A 45 -11.20 19.64 -6.22
CA ASP A 45 -10.38 20.86 -6.26
C ASP A 45 -8.98 20.65 -5.70
N GLU A 46 -8.39 19.49 -6.00
CA GLU A 46 -7.02 19.10 -5.60
C GLU A 46 -6.78 19.20 -4.07
N GLY A 47 -7.80 18.84 -3.28
CA GLY A 47 -7.71 18.78 -1.82
C GLY A 47 -8.00 20.07 -1.09
N ALA A 48 -8.42 21.15 -1.77
CA ALA A 48 -8.78 22.40 -1.12
C ALA A 48 -10.06 22.26 -0.29
N THR A 49 -11.04 21.53 -0.81
CA THR A 49 -12.28 21.18 -0.09
C THR A 49 -12.55 19.67 -0.23
N TRP A 50 -13.32 19.13 0.71
CA TRP A 50 -13.63 17.71 0.80
C TRP A 50 -15.12 17.48 1.12
N SER A 51 -15.68 16.40 0.58
CA SER A 51 -16.99 15.92 0.95
C SER A 51 -17.03 15.30 2.35
N GLU A 52 -18.23 15.03 2.86
CA GLU A 52 -18.42 14.16 4.02
C GLU A 52 -17.83 12.76 3.75
N LEU A 53 -17.48 12.04 4.82
CA LEU A 53 -17.13 10.61 4.75
C LEU A 53 -18.42 9.78 4.65
N GLU A 54 -18.65 9.21 3.48
CA GLU A 54 -19.83 8.42 3.17
C GLU A 54 -19.46 6.93 3.02
N PRO A 55 -20.31 6.00 3.50
CA PRO A 55 -20.13 4.58 3.25
C PRO A 55 -20.06 4.27 1.74
N ILE A 56 -19.21 3.34 1.34
CA ILE A 56 -19.12 2.88 -0.06
C ILE A 56 -19.91 1.59 -0.30
N GLY A 57 -20.39 0.92 0.75
CA GLY A 57 -21.18 -0.30 0.72
C GLY A 57 -21.47 -0.76 2.15
N ASP A 58 -22.14 -1.90 2.28
CA ASP A 58 -22.40 -2.55 3.58
C ASP A 58 -21.31 -3.59 3.87
N PHE A 59 -20.06 -3.17 3.79
CA PHE A 59 -18.89 -4.01 4.08
C PHE A 59 -17.80 -3.20 4.77
N GLY A 60 -16.92 -3.90 5.49
CA GLY A 60 -15.80 -3.33 6.19
C GLY A 60 -14.47 -3.88 5.72
N GLY A 61 -13.38 -3.36 6.28
CA GLY A 61 -12.03 -3.81 6.02
C GLY A 61 -11.01 -3.04 6.84
N ILE A 62 -9.85 -3.62 6.98
CA ILE A 62 -8.73 -3.09 7.77
C ILE A 62 -7.72 -2.47 6.82
N VAL A 63 -7.17 -1.31 7.17
CA VAL A 63 -6.30 -0.51 6.29
C VAL A 63 -6.94 -0.39 4.91
N ALA A 64 -8.17 0.11 4.91
CA ALA A 64 -9.07 0.08 3.77
C ALA A 64 -8.49 0.82 2.56
N MET A 65 -8.66 0.18 1.42
CA MET A 65 -8.14 0.55 0.11
C MET A 65 -6.64 0.82 0.17
N SER A 66 -5.89 -0.23 0.57
CA SER A 66 -4.43 -0.20 0.69
C SER A 66 -3.74 0.23 -0.60
N SER A 67 -4.27 -0.18 -1.74
CA SER A 67 -3.80 0.22 -3.06
C SER A 67 -4.95 0.28 -4.06
N LEU A 68 -4.69 0.93 -5.20
CA LEU A 68 -5.69 1.15 -6.24
C LEU A 68 -5.03 1.01 -7.62
N HIS A 69 -5.65 0.22 -8.49
CA HIS A 69 -5.29 0.04 -9.89
C HIS A 69 -6.34 0.67 -10.80
N THR A 70 -5.90 1.32 -11.87
CA THR A 70 -6.79 1.73 -12.95
C THR A 70 -6.70 0.70 -14.07
N GLN A 71 -7.81 -0.01 -14.31
CA GLN A 71 -7.90 -1.02 -15.36
C GLN A 71 -7.85 -0.40 -16.76
N LYS A 72 -7.56 -1.22 -17.78
CA LYS A 72 -7.49 -0.77 -19.19
C LYS A 72 -8.80 -0.22 -19.73
N ASN A 73 -9.94 -0.63 -19.17
CA ASN A 73 -11.27 -0.10 -19.49
C ASN A 73 -11.60 1.23 -18.78
N GLY A 74 -10.74 1.68 -17.86
CA GLY A 74 -10.91 2.88 -17.05
C GLY A 74 -11.56 2.66 -15.69
N ASP A 75 -12.03 1.45 -15.37
CA ASP A 75 -12.54 1.10 -14.05
C ASP A 75 -11.40 1.13 -13.02
N LEU A 76 -11.76 1.35 -11.77
CA LEU A 76 -10.83 1.29 -10.65
C LEU A 76 -10.99 -0.03 -9.91
N LEU A 77 -9.88 -0.69 -9.58
CA LEU A 77 -9.82 -1.78 -8.60
C LEU A 77 -9.12 -1.29 -7.35
N ALA A 78 -9.79 -1.32 -6.22
CA ALA A 78 -9.21 -1.01 -4.92
C ALA A 78 -9.04 -2.29 -4.11
N PHE A 79 -7.86 -2.46 -3.50
CA PHE A 79 -7.47 -3.65 -2.75
C PHE A 79 -7.36 -3.34 -1.26
N PHE A 80 -7.87 -4.25 -0.44
CA PHE A 80 -7.85 -4.15 1.01
C PHE A 80 -7.86 -5.55 1.64
N HIS A 81 -7.86 -5.65 2.96
CA HIS A 81 -7.99 -6.93 3.64
C HIS A 81 -9.01 -6.85 4.77
N ASP A 82 -9.47 -8.01 5.19
CA ASP A 82 -10.22 -8.23 6.42
C ASP A 82 -9.68 -9.46 7.15
N ASP A 83 -9.82 -9.47 8.46
CA ASP A 83 -9.41 -10.59 9.33
C ASP A 83 -10.59 -11.45 9.78
N GLY A 84 -11.67 -11.46 8.99
CA GLY A 84 -12.92 -12.18 9.25
C GLY A 84 -13.94 -11.40 10.07
N ARG A 85 -13.60 -10.20 10.58
CA ARG A 85 -14.52 -9.42 11.42
C ARG A 85 -15.69 -8.82 10.67
N PHE A 86 -15.52 -8.45 9.40
CA PHE A 86 -16.47 -7.64 8.67
C PHE A 86 -17.06 -8.30 7.43
N LEU A 87 -16.38 -9.27 6.82
CA LEU A 87 -16.79 -9.87 5.54
C LEU A 87 -17.06 -11.38 5.60
N ARG A 88 -16.55 -12.10 6.59
CA ARG A 88 -16.79 -13.53 6.80
C ARG A 88 -17.05 -13.79 8.29
N ASN A 89 -18.25 -13.51 8.74
CA ASN A 89 -18.64 -13.60 10.14
C ASN A 89 -18.94 -15.07 10.56
N GLU A 90 -18.02 -16.00 10.31
CA GLU A 90 -18.18 -17.42 10.70
C GLU A 90 -17.64 -17.74 12.10
N GLY A 91 -17.34 -16.72 12.89
CA GLY A 91 -17.03 -16.86 14.32
C GLY A 91 -15.67 -17.47 14.67
N ALA A 92 -14.80 -17.67 13.69
CA ALA A 92 -13.42 -18.08 13.90
C ALA A 92 -12.51 -16.85 14.00
N ALA A 93 -11.66 -16.82 15.01
CA ALA A 93 -10.62 -15.81 15.13
C ALA A 93 -9.65 -15.93 13.94
N THR A 94 -9.34 -14.78 13.30
CA THR A 94 -8.27 -14.59 12.32
C THR A 94 -8.37 -15.43 11.05
N ASP A 95 -9.26 -15.02 10.14
CA ASP A 95 -9.33 -15.55 8.77
C ASP A 95 -8.97 -14.41 7.79
N PHE A 96 -7.67 -14.20 7.59
CA PHE A 96 -7.15 -13.10 6.78
C PHE A 96 -7.35 -13.35 5.29
N HIS A 97 -8.08 -12.46 4.64
CA HIS A 97 -8.29 -12.48 3.20
C HIS A 97 -8.00 -11.09 2.60
N VAL A 98 -7.40 -11.12 1.41
CA VAL A 98 -7.25 -9.92 0.57
C VAL A 98 -8.45 -9.83 -0.37
N PHE A 99 -9.06 -8.67 -0.42
CA PHE A 99 -10.25 -8.39 -1.23
C PHE A 99 -9.98 -7.31 -2.28
N ALA A 100 -10.77 -7.33 -3.33
CA ALA A 100 -10.91 -6.23 -4.28
C ALA A 100 -12.36 -5.74 -4.32
N SER A 101 -12.54 -4.45 -4.63
CA SER A 101 -13.82 -3.85 -5.00
C SER A 101 -13.61 -2.97 -6.23
N ARG A 102 -14.60 -2.91 -7.12
CA ARG A 102 -14.53 -2.19 -8.40
C ARG A 102 -15.38 -0.94 -8.40
N SER A 103 -14.86 0.11 -9.03
CA SER A 103 -15.61 1.34 -9.29
C SER A 103 -15.56 1.68 -10.79
N PRO A 104 -16.71 1.79 -11.48
CA PRO A 104 -16.77 2.16 -12.91
C PRO A 104 -16.85 3.67 -13.15
N ASP A 105 -16.92 4.48 -12.10
CA ASP A 105 -17.30 5.90 -12.17
C ASP A 105 -16.28 6.83 -11.46
N GLY A 106 -15.01 6.41 -11.42
CA GLY A 106 -13.94 7.20 -10.83
C GLY A 106 -14.06 7.34 -9.31
N GLY A 107 -14.49 6.28 -8.63
CA GLY A 107 -14.48 6.17 -7.17
C GLY A 107 -15.76 6.65 -6.48
N LEU A 108 -16.84 6.91 -7.22
CA LEU A 108 -18.12 7.35 -6.63
C LEU A 108 -18.93 6.17 -6.08
N THR A 109 -19.02 5.07 -6.84
CA THR A 109 -19.71 3.85 -6.42
C THR A 109 -18.76 2.67 -6.47
N TRP A 110 -19.03 1.65 -5.66
CA TRP A 110 -18.17 0.48 -5.49
C TRP A 110 -19.00 -0.79 -5.47
N SER A 111 -18.48 -1.85 -6.07
CA SER A 111 -19.11 -3.17 -6.06
C SER A 111 -18.97 -3.85 -4.70
N GLU A 112 -19.78 -4.88 -4.46
CA GLU A 112 -19.49 -5.85 -3.42
C GLU A 112 -18.07 -6.41 -3.60
N PRO A 113 -17.32 -6.60 -2.51
CA PRO A 113 -15.96 -7.12 -2.58
C PRO A 113 -15.91 -8.62 -2.90
N TRP A 114 -14.80 -9.04 -3.53
CA TRP A 114 -14.49 -10.45 -3.74
C TRP A 114 -13.07 -10.78 -3.30
N VAL A 115 -12.81 -12.06 -2.99
CA VAL A 115 -11.50 -12.54 -2.55
C VAL A 115 -10.51 -12.52 -3.72
N VAL A 116 -9.32 -11.97 -3.48
CA VAL A 116 -8.18 -11.91 -4.40
C VAL A 116 -7.10 -12.90 -3.98
N ALA A 117 -6.82 -12.99 -2.69
CA ALA A 117 -5.83 -13.90 -2.15
C ALA A 117 -6.21 -14.34 -0.74
N GLU A 118 -5.96 -15.62 -0.46
CA GLU A 118 -6.07 -16.27 0.84
C GLU A 118 -4.97 -17.32 0.95
N HIS A 119 -4.64 -17.76 2.16
CA HIS A 119 -3.65 -18.80 2.38
C HIS A 119 -4.00 -19.61 3.64
N PRO A 120 -3.97 -20.95 3.63
CA PRO A 120 -4.42 -21.77 4.75
C PRO A 120 -3.56 -21.62 6.04
N ASP A 121 -2.30 -21.24 5.89
CA ASP A 121 -1.32 -21.20 6.98
C ASP A 121 -0.68 -19.80 7.17
N ALA A 122 -1.15 -18.76 6.46
CA ALA A 122 -0.57 -17.42 6.53
C ALA A 122 -1.64 -16.33 6.53
N ASP A 123 -1.42 -15.29 7.33
CA ASP A 123 -2.31 -14.14 7.51
C ASP A 123 -1.99 -13.04 6.48
N LEU A 124 -2.50 -13.15 5.25
CA LEU A 124 -2.22 -12.22 4.15
C LEU A 124 -2.99 -10.92 4.28
N CYS A 125 -2.29 -9.79 4.27
CA CYS A 125 -2.92 -8.47 4.44
C CYS A 125 -2.15 -7.33 3.75
N GLU A 126 -2.67 -6.11 3.85
CA GLU A 126 -2.07 -4.85 3.40
C GLU A 126 -1.51 -4.88 1.96
N PRO A 127 -2.33 -5.20 0.95
CA PRO A 127 -1.88 -5.36 -0.43
C PRO A 127 -1.24 -4.09 -1.00
N GLY A 128 0.03 -4.17 -1.44
CA GLY A 128 0.79 -3.14 -2.12
C GLY A 128 0.89 -3.42 -3.61
N LEU A 129 0.34 -2.54 -4.45
CA LEU A 129 0.28 -2.72 -5.90
C LEU A 129 1.62 -2.39 -6.58
N VAL A 130 2.03 -3.25 -7.51
CA VAL A 130 3.07 -2.99 -8.52
C VAL A 130 2.54 -3.41 -9.88
N VAL A 131 2.71 -2.57 -10.89
CA VAL A 131 2.37 -2.88 -12.29
C VAL A 131 3.65 -3.12 -13.06
N SER A 132 3.70 -4.13 -13.94
CA SER A 132 4.85 -4.36 -14.81
C SER A 132 5.15 -3.14 -15.71
N PRO A 133 6.39 -2.92 -16.14
CA PRO A 133 6.75 -1.75 -16.96
C PRO A 133 5.96 -1.62 -18.25
N ASP A 134 5.52 -2.74 -18.83
CA ASP A 134 4.72 -2.79 -20.06
C ASP A 134 3.20 -2.75 -19.78
N GLY A 135 2.78 -2.74 -18.51
CA GLY A 135 1.38 -2.73 -18.09
C GLY A 135 0.63 -4.03 -18.36
N SER A 136 1.33 -5.12 -18.68
CA SER A 136 0.69 -6.40 -19.02
C SER A 136 0.31 -7.24 -17.80
N ARG A 137 1.02 -7.04 -16.68
CA ARG A 137 0.90 -7.85 -15.47
C ARG A 137 0.85 -6.97 -14.23
N ILE A 138 0.08 -7.37 -13.23
CA ILE A 138 0.01 -6.73 -11.92
C ILE A 138 0.52 -7.69 -10.84
N ALA A 139 1.17 -7.14 -9.81
CA ALA A 139 1.54 -7.84 -8.59
C ALA A 139 0.93 -7.15 -7.38
N LEU A 140 0.47 -7.91 -6.39
CA LEU A 140 0.19 -7.43 -5.05
C LEU A 140 1.23 -8.02 -4.09
N LEU A 141 2.02 -7.15 -3.46
CA LEU A 141 2.93 -7.51 -2.39
C LEU A 141 2.14 -7.51 -1.09
N LEU A 142 2.10 -8.64 -0.40
CA LEU A 142 1.23 -8.89 0.74
C LEU A 142 2.07 -9.02 2.02
N ARG A 143 1.73 -8.23 3.03
CA ARG A 143 2.23 -8.45 4.38
C ARG A 143 1.75 -9.80 4.88
N GLU A 144 2.60 -10.51 5.62
CA GLU A 144 2.24 -11.67 6.41
C GLU A 144 2.16 -11.27 7.89
N ASN A 145 0.98 -11.37 8.49
CA ASN A 145 0.69 -10.81 9.80
C ASN A 145 1.05 -11.73 10.97
N SER A 146 1.03 -13.04 10.77
CA SER A 146 1.39 -14.03 11.82
C SER A 146 2.87 -14.04 12.15
N ARG A 147 3.72 -13.52 11.25
CA ARG A 147 5.19 -13.51 11.35
C ARG A 147 5.82 -14.90 11.34
N GLN A 148 5.10 -15.89 10.81
CA GLN A 148 5.61 -17.26 10.68
C GLN A 148 6.21 -17.51 9.29
N HIS A 149 5.90 -16.64 8.32
CA HIS A 149 6.35 -16.68 6.95
C HIS A 149 6.95 -15.34 6.53
N GLU A 150 7.62 -15.33 5.38
CA GLU A 150 7.99 -14.10 4.70
C GLU A 150 6.73 -13.40 4.14
N SER A 151 6.87 -12.18 3.63
CA SER A 151 5.78 -11.54 2.86
C SER A 151 5.48 -12.34 1.59
N PHE A 152 4.29 -12.18 1.03
CA PHE A 152 3.85 -12.92 -0.15
C PHE A 152 3.64 -12.00 -1.36
N VAL A 153 3.51 -12.62 -2.52
CA VAL A 153 3.11 -11.96 -3.77
C VAL A 153 2.11 -12.82 -4.53
N VAL A 154 1.11 -12.18 -5.12
CA VAL A 154 0.21 -12.75 -6.12
C VAL A 154 0.26 -11.92 -7.39
N PHE A 155 0.02 -12.55 -8.54
CA PHE A 155 0.06 -11.91 -9.85
C PHE A 155 -1.26 -12.04 -10.59
N SER A 156 -1.56 -11.06 -11.44
CA SER A 156 -2.66 -11.10 -12.40
C SER A 156 -2.14 -10.76 -13.79
N ASP A 157 -2.51 -11.57 -14.79
CA ASP A 157 -2.19 -11.38 -16.20
C ASP A 157 -3.39 -10.85 -17.01
N ASP A 158 -4.54 -10.66 -16.37
CA ASP A 158 -5.82 -10.26 -16.96
C ASP A 158 -6.40 -9.00 -16.34
N ASP A 159 -5.52 -8.07 -15.95
CA ASP A 159 -5.89 -6.75 -15.43
C ASP A 159 -6.67 -6.79 -14.10
N GLY A 160 -6.41 -7.82 -13.28
CA GLY A 160 -6.97 -7.97 -11.93
C GLY A 160 -8.23 -8.82 -11.83
N GLU A 161 -8.62 -9.54 -12.90
CA GLU A 161 -9.78 -10.43 -12.88
C GLU A 161 -9.49 -11.75 -12.18
N THR A 162 -8.32 -12.36 -12.46
CA THR A 162 -7.86 -13.58 -11.79
C THR A 162 -6.44 -13.43 -11.25
N TRP A 163 -6.09 -14.25 -10.26
CA TRP A 163 -4.84 -14.15 -9.52
C TRP A 163 -4.19 -15.52 -9.35
N THR A 164 -2.85 -15.51 -9.32
CA THR A 164 -2.08 -16.72 -9.01
C THR A 164 -2.21 -17.12 -7.54
N GLU A 165 -1.85 -18.35 -7.21
CA GLU A 165 -1.60 -18.75 -5.83
C GLU A 165 -0.53 -17.85 -5.19
N PRO A 166 -0.65 -17.54 -3.87
CA PRO A 166 0.34 -16.77 -3.14
C PRO A 166 1.71 -17.48 -3.10
N ARG A 167 2.76 -16.71 -3.33
CA ARG A 167 4.17 -17.17 -3.26
C ARG A 167 4.96 -16.27 -2.32
N GLU A 168 5.79 -16.85 -1.46
CA GLU A 168 6.67 -16.07 -0.58
C GLU A 168 7.64 -15.19 -1.35
N LEU A 169 7.85 -13.97 -0.85
CA LEU A 169 8.87 -13.03 -1.26
C LEU A 169 10.20 -13.32 -0.54
N PRO A 170 11.33 -12.82 -1.07
CA PRO A 170 12.60 -12.95 -0.37
C PRO A 170 12.61 -12.10 0.92
N PRO A 171 13.46 -12.44 1.91
CA PRO A 171 13.60 -11.65 3.15
C PRO A 171 13.93 -10.16 2.92
N THR A 172 14.55 -9.83 1.79
CA THR A 172 14.86 -8.44 1.43
C THR A 172 13.64 -7.59 1.11
N LEU A 173 12.51 -8.23 0.78
CA LEU A 173 11.19 -7.60 0.53
C LEU A 173 10.15 -7.95 1.60
N THR A 174 10.55 -8.62 2.68
CA THR A 174 9.62 -8.96 3.76
C THR A 174 9.40 -7.78 4.69
N GLY A 175 8.14 -7.40 4.81
CA GLY A 175 7.74 -6.28 5.65
C GLY A 175 6.28 -5.91 5.57
N ASP A 176 5.95 -4.73 6.09
CA ASP A 176 4.59 -4.23 6.20
C ASP A 176 4.38 -3.01 5.29
N ARG A 177 3.22 -2.97 4.67
CA ARG A 177 2.75 -1.81 3.91
C ARG A 177 3.70 -1.40 2.77
N HIS A 178 3.87 -2.28 1.81
CA HIS A 178 4.67 -2.01 0.61
C HIS A 178 4.04 -0.92 -0.26
N VAL A 179 4.82 0.09 -0.60
CA VAL A 179 4.45 1.13 -1.57
C VAL A 179 5.56 1.28 -2.59
N ALA A 180 5.24 1.16 -3.86
CA ALA A 180 6.20 1.07 -4.95
C ALA A 180 6.09 2.23 -5.95
N ARG A 181 7.23 2.69 -6.47
CA ARG A 181 7.31 3.64 -7.59
C ARG A 181 8.50 3.32 -8.47
N TYR A 182 8.32 3.46 -9.76
CA TYR A 182 9.44 3.39 -10.71
C TYR A 182 10.24 4.68 -10.71
N ALA A 183 11.54 4.53 -10.71
CA ALA A 183 12.48 5.61 -10.95
C ALA A 183 12.54 5.96 -12.46
N PRO A 184 13.02 7.16 -12.85
CA PRO A 184 13.18 7.54 -14.26
C PRO A 184 14.12 6.62 -15.05
N ASP A 185 15.01 5.90 -14.39
CA ASP A 185 15.94 4.94 -15.00
C ASP A 185 15.34 3.52 -15.14
N GLY A 186 14.05 3.34 -14.78
CA GLY A 186 13.32 2.09 -14.89
C GLY A 186 13.46 1.17 -13.68
N ARG A 187 14.32 1.49 -12.72
CA ARG A 187 14.38 0.72 -11.46
C ARG A 187 13.15 0.93 -10.61
N LEU A 188 12.81 -0.08 -9.84
CA LEU A 188 11.70 -0.07 -8.90
C LEU A 188 12.21 0.23 -7.48
N VAL A 189 11.60 1.20 -6.83
CA VAL A 189 11.81 1.51 -5.41
C VAL A 189 10.57 1.07 -4.64
N VAL A 190 10.73 0.17 -3.68
CA VAL A 190 9.66 -0.27 -2.78
C VAL A 190 10.00 0.17 -1.36
N THR A 191 9.14 0.97 -0.75
CA THR A 191 9.30 1.41 0.64
C THR A 191 8.34 0.65 1.55
N PHE A 192 8.81 0.27 2.75
CA PHE A 192 8.04 -0.50 3.71
C PHE A 192 8.69 -0.47 5.10
N ARG A 193 7.97 -0.96 6.12
CA ARG A 193 8.56 -1.32 7.42
C ARG A 193 9.21 -2.69 7.32
N ASP A 194 10.50 -2.78 7.57
CA ASP A 194 11.22 -4.04 7.57
C ASP A 194 10.75 -4.96 8.70
N MET A 195 10.33 -6.17 8.37
CA MET A 195 9.88 -7.15 9.36
C MET A 195 10.53 -8.53 9.18
N ALA A 196 11.52 -8.65 8.28
CA ALA A 196 12.26 -9.91 8.13
C ALA A 196 12.90 -10.35 9.46
N ALA A 197 12.81 -11.65 9.76
CA ALA A 197 13.12 -12.19 11.08
C ALA A 197 14.53 -11.82 11.58
N ASP A 198 15.55 -11.99 10.71
CA ASP A 198 16.97 -11.79 11.02
C ASP A 198 17.52 -10.47 10.49
N SER A 199 16.64 -9.51 10.14
CA SER A 199 17.09 -8.24 9.60
C SER A 199 17.66 -7.32 10.67
N PRO A 200 18.84 -6.70 10.45
CA PRO A 200 19.42 -5.71 11.36
C PRO A 200 18.64 -4.37 11.35
N SER A 201 17.69 -4.19 10.45
CA SER A 201 16.80 -3.03 10.36
C SER A 201 15.33 -3.38 10.65
N LYS A 202 15.10 -4.49 11.38
CA LYS A 202 13.74 -4.92 11.75
C LYS A 202 13.02 -3.83 12.55
N GLY A 203 11.82 -3.45 12.10
CA GLY A 203 11.04 -2.36 12.68
C GLY A 203 11.31 -0.98 12.07
N ASP A 204 12.35 -0.83 11.25
CA ASP A 204 12.77 0.43 10.66
C ASP A 204 12.05 0.73 9.34
N TRP A 205 12.09 1.98 8.94
CA TRP A 205 11.71 2.41 7.61
C TRP A 205 12.83 2.12 6.62
N VAL A 206 12.53 1.28 5.61
CA VAL A 206 13.50 0.87 4.60
C VAL A 206 12.97 1.14 3.18
N MET A 207 13.92 1.16 2.24
CA MET A 207 13.65 1.14 0.81
C MET A 207 14.45 0.02 0.16
N TRP A 208 13.76 -0.84 -0.56
CA TRP A 208 14.34 -1.83 -1.46
C TRP A 208 14.45 -1.25 -2.87
N VAL A 209 15.53 -1.53 -3.56
CA VAL A 209 15.76 -1.12 -4.95
C VAL A 209 16.04 -2.37 -5.79
N GLY A 210 15.32 -2.49 -6.87
CA GLY A 210 15.44 -3.60 -7.82
C GLY A 210 14.70 -3.30 -9.13
N ASP A 211 14.16 -4.33 -9.73
CA ASP A 211 13.37 -4.27 -10.94
C ASP A 211 12.15 -5.19 -10.85
N TRP A 212 11.31 -5.17 -11.88
CA TRP A 212 10.15 -6.04 -11.97
C TRP A 212 10.54 -7.53 -11.99
N ASP A 213 11.59 -7.89 -12.72
CA ASP A 213 12.05 -9.27 -12.86
C ASP A 213 12.45 -9.87 -11.49
N ALA A 214 13.02 -9.06 -10.61
CA ALA A 214 13.34 -9.50 -9.26
C ALA A 214 12.08 -9.85 -8.45
N ILE A 215 11.00 -9.07 -8.56
CA ILE A 215 9.71 -9.44 -7.94
C ILE A 215 9.15 -10.72 -8.56
N GLU A 216 9.14 -10.80 -9.89
CA GLU A 216 8.58 -11.92 -10.62
C GLU A 216 9.31 -13.24 -10.35
N THR A 217 10.63 -13.22 -10.24
CA THR A 217 11.46 -14.41 -10.02
C THR A 217 11.74 -14.72 -8.54
N GLY A 218 11.40 -13.81 -7.62
CA GLY A 218 11.76 -13.93 -6.20
C GLY A 218 13.21 -13.54 -5.90
N GLY A 219 13.78 -12.65 -6.72
CA GLY A 219 15.13 -12.14 -6.55
C GLY A 219 15.25 -11.13 -5.39
N SER A 220 16.43 -11.04 -4.81
CA SER A 220 16.70 -10.15 -3.66
C SER A 220 16.75 -8.65 -4.02
N GLY A 221 16.68 -8.30 -5.31
CA GLY A 221 16.91 -6.93 -5.80
C GLY A 221 18.39 -6.55 -5.81
N GLN A 222 18.66 -5.28 -6.04
CA GLN A 222 20.02 -4.74 -6.13
C GLN A 222 20.60 -4.41 -4.74
N TYR A 223 19.81 -3.70 -3.92
CA TYR A 223 20.16 -3.34 -2.55
C TYR A 223 18.96 -2.87 -1.73
N ARG A 224 19.16 -2.75 -0.42
CA ARG A 224 18.20 -2.17 0.52
C ARG A 224 18.87 -1.08 1.35
N VAL A 225 18.18 0.04 1.54
CA VAL A 225 18.64 1.19 2.33
C VAL A 225 17.73 1.38 3.53
N ARG A 226 18.30 1.50 4.72
CA ARG A 226 17.59 2.01 5.89
C ARG A 226 17.43 3.52 5.74
N VAL A 227 16.19 3.98 5.63
CA VAL A 227 15.85 5.40 5.51
C VAL A 227 15.92 6.07 6.87
N LYS A 228 15.25 5.47 7.86
CA LYS A 228 15.26 5.98 9.22
C LYS A 228 15.10 4.83 10.22
N ASP A 229 15.89 4.89 11.28
CA ASP A 229 15.85 4.06 12.46
C ASP A 229 14.61 4.41 13.31
N ASN A 230 13.80 3.41 13.63
CA ASN A 230 12.60 3.54 14.46
C ASN A 230 12.92 3.08 15.90
N LYS A 231 12.58 3.91 16.88
CA LYS A 231 12.83 3.62 18.30
C LYS A 231 11.78 2.70 18.94
N ASN A 232 10.67 2.47 18.26
CA ASN A 232 9.65 1.50 18.65
C ASN A 232 9.65 0.35 17.65
N ALA A 233 9.86 -0.88 18.11
CA ALA A 233 10.16 -2.04 17.28
C ALA A 233 9.10 -2.41 16.23
N TRP A 234 7.89 -1.87 16.28
CA TRP A 234 6.77 -2.31 15.44
C TRP A 234 5.72 -1.25 15.08
N ASP A 235 5.84 -0.04 15.63
CA ASP A 235 4.90 1.06 15.35
C ASP A 235 5.55 2.15 14.50
N SER A 236 5.50 1.98 13.18
CA SER A 236 5.98 2.97 12.20
C SER A 236 5.53 2.61 10.79
N THR A 237 5.82 3.50 9.86
CA THR A 237 5.95 3.26 8.42
C THR A 237 4.70 2.72 7.72
N TYR A 238 3.69 3.57 7.65
CA TYR A 238 2.65 3.50 6.61
C TYR A 238 3.00 4.58 5.58
N ALA A 239 3.99 4.29 4.76
CA ALA A 239 4.62 5.29 3.91
C ALA A 239 3.78 5.65 2.69
N GLY A 240 3.78 6.94 2.33
CA GLY A 240 3.53 7.40 0.98
C GLY A 240 4.86 7.66 0.27
N VAL A 241 4.95 7.37 -1.02
CA VAL A 241 6.09 7.73 -1.86
C VAL A 241 5.61 8.21 -3.23
N GLU A 242 6.16 9.33 -3.68
CA GLU A 242 5.90 9.90 -5.00
C GLU A 242 7.21 10.27 -5.69
N VAL A 243 7.18 10.31 -7.03
CA VAL A 243 8.32 10.72 -7.86
C VAL A 243 7.95 12.02 -8.55
N LEU A 244 8.73 13.06 -8.28
CA LEU A 244 8.57 14.37 -8.93
C LEU A 244 9.06 14.33 -10.39
N PRO A 245 8.66 15.31 -11.24
CA PRO A 245 9.07 15.34 -12.64
C PRO A 245 10.60 15.40 -12.87
N ASP A 246 11.36 15.86 -11.89
CA ASP A 246 12.83 15.92 -11.93
C ASP A 246 13.50 14.60 -11.48
N GLY A 247 12.70 13.58 -11.15
CA GLY A 247 13.19 12.29 -10.67
C GLY A 247 13.47 12.23 -9.15
N THR A 248 13.17 13.30 -8.43
CA THR A 248 13.26 13.31 -6.96
C THR A 248 12.13 12.48 -6.35
N PHE A 249 12.47 11.53 -5.51
CA PHE A 249 11.52 10.83 -4.66
C PHE A 249 11.17 11.67 -3.44
N VAL A 250 9.90 11.67 -3.08
CA VAL A 250 9.40 12.24 -1.80
C VAL A 250 8.73 11.12 -1.04
N GLY A 251 9.38 10.65 0.00
CA GLY A 251 8.82 9.67 0.94
C GLY A 251 8.31 10.36 2.20
N THR A 252 7.15 9.96 2.70
CA THR A 252 6.56 10.52 3.92
C THR A 252 5.93 9.41 4.75
N THR A 253 6.24 9.37 6.04
CA THR A 253 5.62 8.41 6.96
C THR A 253 5.72 8.90 8.40
N TYR A 254 4.97 8.26 9.30
CA TYR A 254 5.11 8.45 10.74
C TYR A 254 6.01 7.37 11.35
N GLY A 255 6.52 7.66 12.55
CA GLY A 255 7.27 6.71 13.36
C GLY A 255 7.81 7.35 14.63
N HIS A 256 8.40 6.54 15.48
CA HIS A 256 9.09 6.96 16.70
C HIS A 256 10.58 7.20 16.37
N TRP A 257 10.86 8.37 15.85
CA TRP A 257 12.18 8.69 15.27
C TRP A 257 13.20 9.14 16.29
N ASP A 258 12.77 9.58 17.47
CA ASP A 258 13.60 10.04 18.56
C ASP A 258 13.15 9.43 19.89
N ASP A 259 14.12 9.18 20.80
CA ASP A 259 13.83 8.63 22.11
C ASP A 259 12.98 9.59 22.95
N PHE A 260 11.98 9.06 23.63
CA PHE A 260 11.09 9.81 24.55
C PHE A 260 10.24 10.91 23.89
N VAL A 261 10.07 10.86 22.57
CA VAL A 261 9.23 11.79 21.79
C VAL A 261 8.05 11.01 21.21
N ASP A 262 6.87 11.62 21.23
CA ASP A 262 5.69 11.05 20.56
C ASP A 262 5.96 10.84 19.06
N PRO A 263 5.32 9.85 18.43
CA PRO A 263 5.51 9.61 17.02
C PRO A 263 5.11 10.84 16.18
N TYR A 264 5.90 11.11 15.16
CA TYR A 264 5.64 12.26 14.29
C TYR A 264 5.91 11.91 12.81
N ILE A 265 5.34 12.73 11.92
CA ILE A 265 5.50 12.56 10.48
C ILE A 265 6.86 13.10 10.06
N LEU A 266 7.63 12.25 9.34
CA LEU A 266 8.88 12.59 8.70
C LEU A 266 8.71 12.56 7.19
N SER A 267 9.27 13.54 6.49
CA SER A 267 9.38 13.53 5.02
C SER A 267 10.86 13.54 4.63
N VAL A 268 11.20 12.70 3.67
CA VAL A 268 12.55 12.63 3.08
C VAL A 268 12.49 12.87 1.59
N ARG A 269 13.55 13.45 1.05
CA ARG A 269 13.74 13.61 -0.39
C ARG A 269 15.07 12.98 -0.79
N PHE A 270 15.09 12.30 -1.93
CA PHE A 270 16.29 11.65 -2.44
C PHE A 270 16.16 11.39 -3.95
N THR A 271 17.28 11.17 -4.59
CA THR A 271 17.39 10.71 -5.97
C THR A 271 18.00 9.31 -6.02
N MET A 272 17.86 8.61 -7.14
CA MET A 272 18.53 7.31 -7.32
C MET A 272 20.05 7.43 -7.22
N ALA A 273 20.62 8.53 -7.72
CA ALA A 273 22.07 8.79 -7.65
C ALA A 273 22.57 8.89 -6.20
N GLU A 274 21.82 9.55 -5.31
CA GLU A 274 22.15 9.65 -3.87
C GLU A 274 22.04 8.29 -3.16
N LEU A 275 21.07 7.46 -3.51
CA LEU A 275 20.97 6.09 -2.98
C LEU A 275 22.17 5.25 -3.41
N ASP A 276 22.52 5.28 -4.70
CA ASP A 276 23.64 4.55 -5.25
C ASP A 276 25.00 5.00 -4.64
N GLU A 277 25.18 6.28 -4.41
CA GLU A 277 26.38 6.83 -3.74
C GLU A 277 26.48 6.33 -2.30
N ARG A 278 25.36 6.34 -1.57
CA ARG A 278 25.30 5.87 -0.17
C ARG A 278 25.65 4.38 -0.03
N ILE A 279 25.34 3.57 -1.03
CA ILE A 279 25.70 2.15 -1.05
C ILE A 279 27.18 1.95 -1.38
N ARG A 280 27.73 2.74 -2.31
CA ARG A 280 29.15 2.66 -2.71
C ARG A 280 30.10 3.15 -1.61
N SER A 281 29.63 3.99 -0.72
CA SER A 281 30.43 4.56 0.40
C SER A 281 30.46 3.70 1.67
N ARG A 282 29.79 2.55 1.65
CA ARG A 282 29.79 1.56 2.74
C ARG A 282 30.64 0.35 2.41
#